data_d1ac2c957c5ba69d8ed47c16899c669e
#
_entry.id   d1ac2c957c5ba69d8ed47c16899c669e
#
_cell.length_a   1.000
_cell.length_b   1.000
_cell.length_c   1.000
_cell.angle_alpha   90.00
_cell.angle_beta   90.00
_cell.angle_gamma   90.00
#
_symmetry.space_group_name_H-M   'P 1'
#
loop_
_entity.id
_entity.type
_entity.pdbx_description
1 polymer ?
#
loop_
_entity_poly.entity_id
_entity_poly.type
_entity_poly.pdbx_seq_one_letter_code
_entity_poly.pdbx_strand_id
1 'polypeptide(L)'
;MNEPLPAVSPVHGRIALGGIGLAVVISIDLHLRLSGQVSPIWQTLSEYVYGRLGNGSAAPLFSVMCLALSLGSVALLAGIAKAHRPGTTAVCVLLGVWSAGLLVCGLVPVDPDGQARSLAGQVHNLAALTAFVALPAAAFVLTKKGRERCPWEPRRTTIRRLATASFASVGVVLGGFVLTLLLGPANQEVTLGLFERLLFTVDVTLLLTMVRPLR
;
A
#
# COMPACT_ATOMS: atom_id res chain seq x y z
N MET A 1 -27.36 -3.95 -29.54
CA MET A 1 -26.13 -4.66 -29.95
C MET A 1 -25.31 -4.86 -28.69
N ASN A 2 -25.17 -6.11 -28.22
CA ASN A 2 -24.36 -6.47 -27.04
C ASN A 2 -22.92 -6.66 -27.53
N GLU A 3 -22.13 -5.58 -27.59
CA GLU A 3 -20.69 -5.74 -27.71
C GLU A 3 -20.16 -6.45 -26.45
N PRO A 4 -19.35 -7.49 -26.61
CA PRO A 4 -18.75 -8.17 -25.47
C PRO A 4 -17.87 -7.19 -24.69
N LEU A 5 -17.90 -7.29 -23.36
CA LEU A 5 -16.98 -6.55 -22.51
C LEU A 5 -15.54 -6.83 -22.96
N PRO A 6 -14.66 -5.81 -23.05
CA PRO A 6 -13.28 -6.03 -23.48
C PRO A 6 -12.63 -7.08 -22.58
N ALA A 7 -12.02 -8.06 -23.21
CA ALA A 7 -11.37 -9.18 -22.53
C ALA A 7 -10.24 -8.65 -21.65
N VAL A 8 -10.43 -8.73 -20.36
CA VAL A 8 -9.40 -8.35 -19.37
C VAL A 8 -8.41 -9.50 -19.29
N SER A 9 -7.12 -9.21 -19.41
CA SER A 9 -6.07 -10.24 -19.49
C SER A 9 -5.92 -10.99 -18.16
N PRO A 10 -6.28 -12.28 -18.05
CA PRO A 10 -6.20 -13.03 -16.79
C PRO A 10 -4.75 -13.20 -16.28
N VAL A 11 -3.75 -13.06 -17.16
CA VAL A 11 -2.33 -13.13 -16.78
C VAL A 11 -1.97 -12.02 -15.81
N HIS A 12 -2.40 -10.78 -16.11
CA HIS A 12 -2.11 -9.64 -15.22
C HIS A 12 -2.78 -9.78 -13.85
N GLY A 13 -4.01 -10.31 -13.82
CA GLY A 13 -4.71 -10.62 -12.58
C GLY A 13 -3.97 -11.66 -11.73
N ARG A 14 -3.45 -12.72 -12.35
CA ARG A 14 -2.67 -13.77 -11.64
C ARG A 14 -1.35 -13.25 -11.10
N ILE A 15 -0.61 -12.46 -11.88
CA ILE A 15 0.66 -11.85 -11.44
C ILE A 15 0.39 -10.87 -10.29
N ALA A 16 -0.64 -10.02 -10.41
CA ALA A 16 -1.04 -9.10 -9.35
C ALA A 16 -1.35 -9.84 -8.04
N LEU A 17 -2.13 -10.92 -8.11
CA LEU A 17 -2.44 -11.74 -6.93
C LEU A 17 -1.23 -12.42 -6.34
N GLY A 18 -0.32 -12.93 -7.17
CA GLY A 18 0.92 -13.55 -6.72
C GLY A 18 1.79 -12.56 -5.94
N GLY A 19 1.99 -11.35 -6.49
CA GLY A 19 2.77 -10.29 -5.83
C GLY A 19 2.13 -9.81 -4.53
N ILE A 20 0.82 -9.53 -4.53
CA ILE A 20 0.09 -9.11 -3.33
C ILE A 20 0.09 -10.24 -2.29
N GLY A 21 -0.17 -11.48 -2.70
CA GLY A 21 -0.18 -12.63 -1.82
C GLY A 21 1.19 -12.88 -1.17
N LEU A 22 2.27 -12.79 -1.94
CA LEU A 22 3.63 -12.92 -1.42
C LEU A 22 3.95 -11.82 -0.39
N ALA A 23 3.57 -10.57 -0.69
CA ALA A 23 3.76 -9.45 0.26
C ALA A 23 3.00 -9.70 1.58
N VAL A 24 1.76 -10.19 1.52
CA VAL A 24 0.98 -10.54 2.72
C VAL A 24 1.65 -11.65 3.52
N VAL A 25 2.09 -12.73 2.85
CA VAL A 25 2.77 -13.84 3.53
C VAL A 25 4.03 -13.36 4.26
N ILE A 26 4.85 -12.53 3.58
CA ILE A 26 6.07 -11.95 4.18
C ILE A 26 5.71 -11.02 5.33
N SER A 27 4.68 -10.18 5.20
CA SER A 27 4.23 -9.29 6.27
C SER A 27 3.80 -10.07 7.52
N ILE A 28 3.09 -11.18 7.34
CA ILE A 28 2.67 -12.07 8.43
C ILE A 28 3.92 -12.74 9.06
N ASP A 29 4.84 -13.23 8.26
CA ASP A 29 6.09 -13.89 8.75
C ASP A 29 6.93 -12.90 9.59
N LEU A 30 7.14 -11.67 9.08
CA LEU A 30 7.82 -10.60 9.82
C LEU A 30 7.11 -10.29 11.13
N HIS A 31 5.79 -10.17 11.11
CA HIS A 31 5.00 -9.88 12.30
C HIS A 31 5.14 -11.00 13.35
N LEU A 32 5.03 -12.26 12.95
CA LEU A 32 5.11 -13.40 13.87
C LEU A 32 6.51 -13.56 14.48
N ARG A 33 7.56 -13.33 13.69
CA ARG A 33 8.94 -13.52 14.15
C ARG A 33 9.51 -12.33 14.92
N LEU A 34 9.04 -11.12 14.62
CA LEU A 34 9.63 -9.89 15.14
C LEU A 34 8.75 -9.19 16.19
N SER A 35 7.58 -9.73 16.54
CA SER A 35 6.66 -9.12 17.52
C SER A 35 7.26 -8.89 18.91
N GLY A 36 8.30 -9.65 19.27
CA GLY A 36 9.07 -9.43 20.50
C GLY A 36 10.20 -8.39 20.39
N GLN A 37 10.52 -7.92 19.17
CA GLN A 37 11.60 -6.96 18.90
C GLN A 37 11.06 -5.61 18.43
N VAL A 38 9.97 -5.65 17.66
CA VAL A 38 9.28 -4.47 17.08
C VAL A 38 7.84 -4.51 17.54
N SER A 39 7.44 -3.56 18.36
CA SER A 39 6.09 -3.51 18.92
C SER A 39 5.04 -3.29 17.82
N PRO A 40 4.05 -4.20 17.66
CA PRO A 40 3.01 -4.01 16.64
C PRO A 40 2.10 -2.81 16.90
N ILE A 41 2.05 -2.31 18.13
CA ILE A 41 1.17 -1.23 18.56
C ILE A 41 1.86 0.11 18.35
N TRP A 42 3.11 0.23 18.78
CA TRP A 42 3.82 1.50 18.85
C TRP A 42 4.68 1.76 17.62
N GLN A 43 5.37 0.74 17.11
CA GLN A 43 6.35 0.85 16.05
C GLN A 43 5.75 0.56 14.68
N THR A 44 6.20 1.30 13.67
CA THR A 44 5.72 1.19 12.29
C THR A 44 6.11 -0.14 11.64
N LEU A 45 5.43 -0.48 10.56
CA LEU A 45 5.72 -1.68 9.77
C LEU A 45 7.09 -1.60 9.10
N SER A 46 7.52 -0.40 8.73
CA SER A 46 8.83 -0.16 8.14
C SER A 46 10.00 -0.37 9.13
N GLU A 47 9.76 -0.29 10.43
CA GLU A 47 10.79 -0.55 11.45
C GLU A 47 11.18 -2.03 11.56
N TYR A 48 10.46 -2.96 10.91
CA TYR A 48 10.94 -4.32 10.77
C TYR A 48 12.32 -4.44 10.11
N VAL A 49 12.77 -3.43 9.36
CA VAL A 49 14.13 -3.39 8.79
C VAL A 49 15.22 -3.49 9.86
N TYR A 50 14.93 -3.08 11.10
CA TYR A 50 15.85 -3.15 12.24
C TYR A 50 15.76 -4.45 13.03
N GLY A 51 14.76 -5.29 12.74
CA GLY A 51 14.61 -6.60 13.35
C GLY A 51 15.72 -7.59 12.93
N ARG A 52 15.94 -8.60 13.77
CA ARG A 52 16.91 -9.66 13.52
C ARG A 52 16.22 -10.99 13.37
N LEU A 53 16.53 -11.70 12.28
CA LEU A 53 16.05 -13.04 11.99
C LEU A 53 17.22 -14.03 12.15
N GLY A 54 17.33 -14.65 13.33
CA GLY A 54 18.51 -15.43 13.69
C GLY A 54 19.77 -14.56 13.71
N ASN A 55 20.78 -14.92 12.92
CA ASN A 55 22.03 -14.16 12.81
C ASN A 55 21.99 -13.05 11.75
N GLY A 56 20.87 -12.88 11.02
CA GLY A 56 20.73 -11.94 9.92
C GLY A 56 19.80 -10.78 10.22
N SER A 57 19.83 -9.76 9.35
CA SER A 57 18.89 -8.63 9.35
C SER A 57 17.56 -9.03 8.69
N ALA A 58 16.46 -8.45 9.15
CA ALA A 58 15.16 -8.59 8.51
C ALA A 58 14.97 -7.63 7.32
N ALA A 59 15.87 -6.65 7.12
CA ALA A 59 15.77 -5.66 6.05
C ALA A 59 15.59 -6.27 4.64
N PRO A 60 16.33 -7.32 4.21
CA PRO A 60 16.12 -7.90 2.88
C PRO A 60 14.71 -8.46 2.70
N LEU A 61 14.13 -9.06 3.75
CA LEU A 61 12.77 -9.62 3.68
C LEU A 61 11.71 -8.52 3.57
N PHE A 62 11.89 -7.41 4.30
CA PHE A 62 11.05 -6.23 4.17
C PHE A 62 11.15 -5.63 2.75
N SER A 63 12.38 -5.52 2.19
CA SER A 63 12.58 -5.05 0.81
C SER A 63 11.88 -5.94 -0.22
N VAL A 64 11.96 -7.27 -0.06
CA VAL A 64 11.24 -8.23 -0.91
C VAL A 64 9.72 -8.07 -0.78
N MET A 65 9.20 -7.83 0.41
CA MET A 65 7.77 -7.54 0.63
C MET A 65 7.32 -6.31 -0.16
N CYS A 66 8.05 -5.21 -0.05
CA CYS A 66 7.75 -3.97 -0.78
C CYS A 66 7.84 -4.17 -2.30
N LEU A 67 8.88 -4.87 -2.77
CA LEU A 67 9.06 -5.20 -4.19
C LEU A 67 7.92 -6.09 -4.72
N ALA A 68 7.53 -7.12 -3.99
CA ALA A 68 6.43 -8.01 -4.38
C ALA A 68 5.11 -7.25 -4.50
N LEU A 69 4.80 -6.38 -3.53
CA LEU A 69 3.60 -5.56 -3.56
C LEU A 69 3.63 -4.53 -4.69
N SER A 70 4.80 -3.90 -4.93
CA SER A 70 5.01 -2.99 -6.06
C SER A 70 4.79 -3.68 -7.39
N LEU A 71 5.44 -4.82 -7.65
CA LEU A 71 5.29 -5.59 -8.89
C LEU A 71 3.86 -6.11 -9.10
N GLY A 72 3.20 -6.57 -8.02
CA GLY A 72 1.79 -6.94 -8.07
C GLY A 72 0.89 -5.78 -8.48
N SER A 73 1.18 -4.58 -7.97
CA SER A 73 0.46 -3.34 -8.30
C SER A 73 0.74 -2.87 -9.74
N VAL A 74 1.97 -3.01 -10.23
CA VAL A 74 2.31 -2.76 -11.64
C VAL A 74 1.56 -3.72 -12.57
N ALA A 75 1.43 -4.99 -12.20
CA ALA A 75 0.63 -5.94 -12.98
C ALA A 75 -0.85 -5.55 -12.99
N LEU A 76 -1.41 -5.09 -11.87
CA LEU A 76 -2.77 -4.53 -11.81
C LEU A 76 -2.91 -3.32 -12.73
N LEU A 77 -1.97 -2.37 -12.66
CA LEU A 77 -1.91 -1.20 -13.53
C LEU A 77 -1.92 -1.62 -15.01
N ALA A 78 -1.06 -2.55 -15.41
CA ALA A 78 -0.98 -3.05 -16.77
C ALA A 78 -2.29 -3.70 -17.24
N GLY A 79 -2.97 -4.43 -16.35
CA GLY A 79 -4.29 -4.99 -16.61
C GLY A 79 -5.36 -3.92 -16.83
N ILE A 80 -5.35 -2.85 -16.01
CA ILE A 80 -6.25 -1.71 -16.15
C ILE A 80 -5.95 -0.92 -17.44
N ALA A 81 -4.68 -0.70 -17.77
CA ALA A 81 -4.25 0.01 -18.97
C ALA A 81 -4.76 -0.68 -20.25
N LYS A 82 -4.70 -2.01 -20.28
CA LYS A 82 -5.23 -2.80 -21.43
C LYS A 82 -6.73 -2.69 -21.64
N ALA A 83 -7.47 -2.28 -20.62
CA ALA A 83 -8.92 -2.04 -20.77
C ALA A 83 -9.26 -0.78 -21.59
N HIS A 84 -8.27 0.03 -21.99
CA HIS A 84 -8.33 1.17 -22.94
C HIS A 84 -9.58 2.07 -22.75
N ARG A 85 -9.79 2.61 -21.56
CA ARG A 85 -10.97 3.44 -21.25
C ARG A 85 -10.60 4.89 -20.94
N PRO A 86 -11.50 5.86 -21.21
CA PRO A 86 -11.31 7.25 -20.82
C PRO A 86 -10.99 7.36 -19.31
N GLY A 87 -9.95 8.13 -18.95
CA GLY A 87 -9.48 8.31 -17.58
C GLY A 87 -8.66 7.15 -17.01
N THR A 88 -8.33 6.11 -17.77
CA THR A 88 -7.41 5.04 -17.38
C THR A 88 -6.01 5.60 -17.09
N THR A 89 -5.57 6.62 -17.83
CA THR A 89 -4.27 7.28 -17.64
C THR A 89 -4.09 7.78 -16.21
N ALA A 90 -5.09 8.49 -15.64
CA ALA A 90 -4.99 8.99 -14.27
C ALA A 90 -4.91 7.85 -13.24
N VAL A 91 -5.66 6.76 -13.43
CA VAL A 91 -5.57 5.56 -12.57
C VAL A 91 -4.18 4.94 -12.68
N CYS A 92 -3.64 4.82 -13.90
CA CYS A 92 -2.31 4.24 -14.14
C CYS A 92 -1.20 5.12 -13.52
N VAL A 93 -1.29 6.44 -13.64
CA VAL A 93 -0.34 7.35 -12.98
C VAL A 93 -0.38 7.18 -11.47
N LEU A 94 -1.56 7.18 -10.85
CA LEU A 94 -1.69 7.03 -9.40
C LEU A 94 -1.22 5.66 -8.90
N LEU A 95 -1.53 4.57 -9.60
CA LEU A 95 -0.98 3.25 -9.28
C LEU A 95 0.53 3.17 -9.52
N GLY A 96 1.04 3.88 -10.52
CA GLY A 96 2.48 4.03 -10.76
C GLY A 96 3.17 4.74 -9.59
N VAL A 97 2.59 5.83 -9.09
CA VAL A 97 3.07 6.58 -7.91
C VAL A 97 3.06 5.69 -6.67
N TRP A 98 1.97 4.96 -6.43
CA TRP A 98 1.89 3.95 -5.36
C TRP A 98 3.02 2.92 -5.46
N SER A 99 3.20 2.31 -6.64
CA SER A 99 4.21 1.27 -6.86
C SER A 99 5.64 1.82 -6.70
N ALA A 100 5.92 3.01 -7.22
CA ALA A 100 7.20 3.68 -7.06
C ALA A 100 7.50 4.03 -5.59
N GLY A 101 6.50 4.53 -4.86
CA GLY A 101 6.62 4.82 -3.43
C GLY A 101 6.97 3.58 -2.62
N LEU A 102 6.29 2.44 -2.87
CA LEU A 102 6.64 1.16 -2.24
C LEU A 102 8.07 0.71 -2.56
N LEU A 103 8.50 0.89 -3.81
CA LEU A 103 9.86 0.54 -4.22
C LEU A 103 10.89 1.38 -3.45
N VAL A 104 10.65 2.69 -3.32
CA VAL A 104 11.50 3.58 -2.51
C VAL A 104 11.51 3.15 -1.06
N CYS A 105 10.36 2.84 -0.46
CA CYS A 105 10.28 2.36 0.92
C CYS A 105 11.05 1.04 1.14
N GLY A 106 11.07 0.16 0.16
CA GLY A 106 11.84 -1.09 0.22
C GLY A 106 13.36 -0.92 0.04
N LEU A 107 13.81 0.17 -0.59
CA LEU A 107 15.22 0.42 -0.89
C LEU A 107 15.87 1.44 0.08
N VAL A 108 15.09 2.37 0.58
CA VAL A 108 15.55 3.44 1.47
C VAL A 108 15.02 3.17 2.88
N PRO A 109 15.90 2.97 3.88
CA PRO A 109 15.45 2.67 5.24
C PRO A 109 14.78 3.88 5.89
N VAL A 110 13.83 3.62 6.78
CA VAL A 110 13.28 4.62 7.71
C VAL A 110 14.35 4.95 8.77
N ASP A 111 14.25 6.09 9.46
CA ASP A 111 15.11 6.35 10.62
C ASP A 111 14.65 5.51 11.82
N PRO A 112 15.59 4.97 12.61
CA PRO A 112 15.25 4.31 13.86
C PRO A 112 14.53 5.26 14.83
N ASP A 113 13.61 4.70 15.61
CA ASP A 113 12.89 5.48 16.62
C ASP A 113 13.83 6.18 17.59
N GLY A 114 13.52 7.43 17.96
CA GLY A 114 14.34 8.24 18.85
C GLY A 114 15.62 8.83 18.25
N GLN A 115 15.95 8.60 16.99
CA GLN A 115 17.10 9.19 16.31
C GLN A 115 16.76 10.47 15.55
N ALA A 116 17.80 11.29 15.29
CA ALA A 116 17.66 12.48 14.48
C ALA A 116 17.25 12.10 13.03
N ARG A 117 16.38 12.91 12.44
CA ARG A 117 15.87 12.67 11.06
C ARG A 117 16.97 12.81 10.03
N SER A 118 17.24 11.74 9.31
CA SER A 118 18.14 11.72 8.16
C SER A 118 17.41 12.11 6.86
N LEU A 119 18.17 12.45 5.82
CA LEU A 119 17.61 12.64 4.48
C LEU A 119 16.98 11.35 3.96
N ALA A 120 17.59 10.19 4.23
CA ALA A 120 17.06 8.88 3.84
C ALA A 120 15.68 8.63 4.48
N GLY A 121 15.55 8.83 5.78
CA GLY A 121 14.27 8.68 6.47
C GLY A 121 13.21 9.66 5.99
N GLN A 122 13.58 10.91 5.67
CA GLN A 122 12.66 11.88 5.08
C GLN A 122 12.15 11.42 3.70
N VAL A 123 13.05 10.91 2.84
CA VAL A 123 12.67 10.34 1.53
C VAL A 123 11.76 9.15 1.70
N HIS A 124 12.06 8.22 2.64
CA HIS A 124 11.20 7.09 2.96
C HIS A 124 9.79 7.53 3.37
N ASN A 125 9.70 8.44 4.34
CA ASN A 125 8.41 8.92 4.85
C ASN A 125 7.59 9.66 3.79
N LEU A 126 8.22 10.47 2.94
CA LEU A 126 7.55 11.14 1.83
C LEU A 126 7.04 10.13 0.79
N ALA A 127 7.85 9.11 0.48
CA ALA A 127 7.48 8.04 -0.45
C ALA A 127 6.30 7.22 0.10
N ALA A 128 6.32 6.87 1.39
CA ALA A 128 5.24 6.15 2.06
C ALA A 128 3.94 6.97 2.04
N LEU A 129 4.00 8.24 2.46
CA LEU A 129 2.84 9.13 2.46
C LEU A 129 2.25 9.29 1.06
N THR A 130 3.10 9.52 0.08
CA THR A 130 2.68 9.68 -1.32
C THR A 130 2.02 8.41 -1.85
N ALA A 131 2.58 7.23 -1.54
CA ALA A 131 1.98 5.96 -1.88
C ALA A 131 0.61 5.79 -1.23
N PHE A 132 0.50 5.94 0.08
CA PHE A 132 -0.75 5.76 0.82
C PHE A 132 -1.88 6.70 0.38
N VAL A 133 -1.56 7.88 -0.14
CA VAL A 133 -2.54 8.79 -0.74
C VAL A 133 -2.90 8.36 -2.18
N ALA A 134 -1.91 7.89 -2.94
CA ALA A 134 -2.10 7.59 -4.37
C ALA A 134 -3.02 6.39 -4.62
N LEU A 135 -2.95 5.33 -3.80
CA LEU A 135 -3.78 4.14 -3.98
C LEU A 135 -5.28 4.41 -3.82
N PRO A 136 -5.77 5.00 -2.70
CA PRO A 136 -7.20 5.30 -2.57
C PRO A 136 -7.65 6.35 -3.60
N ALA A 137 -6.80 7.31 -3.99
CA ALA A 137 -7.10 8.22 -5.08
C ALA A 137 -7.31 7.48 -6.41
N ALA A 138 -6.44 6.52 -6.75
CA ALA A 138 -6.60 5.67 -7.93
C ALA A 138 -7.95 4.92 -7.92
N ALA A 139 -8.34 4.38 -6.76
CA ALA A 139 -9.59 3.66 -6.58
C ALA A 139 -10.81 4.57 -6.77
N PHE A 140 -10.78 5.80 -6.28
CA PHE A 140 -11.84 6.80 -6.52
C PHE A 140 -11.95 7.17 -7.99
N VAL A 141 -10.82 7.40 -8.67
CA VAL A 141 -10.79 7.71 -10.11
C VAL A 141 -11.30 6.52 -10.92
N LEU A 142 -10.89 5.28 -10.57
CA LEU A 142 -11.33 4.05 -11.24
C LEU A 142 -12.85 3.88 -11.16
N THR A 143 -13.46 4.29 -10.06
CA THR A 143 -14.88 4.12 -9.76
C THR A 143 -15.72 5.38 -9.93
N LYS A 144 -15.25 6.39 -10.70
CA LYS A 144 -16.00 7.62 -10.99
C LYS A 144 -17.29 7.30 -11.75
N LYS A 145 -18.41 7.98 -11.40
CA LYS A 145 -19.72 7.83 -12.08
C LYS A 145 -19.62 8.22 -13.56
N GLY A 146 -20.50 7.66 -14.40
CA GLY A 146 -20.56 7.97 -15.84
C GLY A 146 -19.66 7.08 -16.70
N ARG A 147 -19.07 6.04 -16.15
CA ARG A 147 -18.32 5.01 -16.89
C ARG A 147 -19.20 3.80 -17.12
N GLU A 148 -20.11 3.90 -18.08
CA GLU A 148 -20.94 2.77 -18.50
C GLU A 148 -20.07 1.56 -18.89
N ARG A 149 -20.55 0.35 -18.53
CA ARG A 149 -19.87 -0.94 -18.82
C ARG A 149 -18.47 -1.08 -18.21
N CYS A 150 -18.22 -0.49 -17.04
CA CYS A 150 -16.94 -0.64 -16.35
C CYS A 150 -16.87 -2.01 -15.64
N PRO A 151 -15.81 -2.84 -15.84
CA PRO A 151 -15.66 -4.13 -15.15
C PRO A 151 -15.70 -4.04 -13.64
N TRP A 152 -15.37 -2.87 -13.08
CA TRP A 152 -15.38 -2.59 -11.65
C TRP A 152 -16.73 -2.10 -11.10
N GLU A 153 -17.73 -1.83 -11.98
CA GLU A 153 -19.05 -1.32 -11.56
C GLU A 153 -19.74 -2.18 -10.51
N PRO A 154 -19.77 -3.54 -10.62
CA PRO A 154 -20.41 -4.39 -9.60
C PRO A 154 -19.76 -4.26 -8.21
N ARG A 155 -18.49 -3.82 -8.14
CA ARG A 155 -17.73 -3.65 -6.89
C ARG A 155 -17.50 -2.20 -6.50
N ARG A 156 -18.08 -1.27 -7.23
CA ARG A 156 -17.88 0.16 -7.07
C ARG A 156 -18.08 0.62 -5.62
N THR A 157 -19.17 0.23 -4.99
CA THR A 157 -19.48 0.62 -3.61
C THR A 157 -18.44 0.10 -2.63
N THR A 158 -18.01 -1.17 -2.78
CA THR A 158 -16.97 -1.77 -1.94
C THR A 158 -15.63 -1.08 -2.12
N ILE A 159 -15.21 -0.85 -3.37
CA ILE A 159 -13.95 -0.15 -3.68
C ILE A 159 -13.97 1.27 -3.08
N ARG A 160 -15.06 2.01 -3.23
CA ARG A 160 -15.17 3.36 -2.65
C ARG A 160 -15.16 3.36 -1.13
N ARG A 161 -15.84 2.42 -0.47
CA ARG A 161 -15.81 2.28 0.99
C ARG A 161 -14.39 1.98 1.50
N LEU A 162 -13.68 1.05 0.85
CA LEU A 162 -12.30 0.73 1.20
C LEU A 162 -11.37 1.93 0.93
N ALA A 163 -11.53 2.64 -0.17
CA ALA A 163 -10.77 3.86 -0.46
C ALA A 163 -11.04 4.98 0.57
N THR A 164 -12.30 5.13 1.01
CA THR A 164 -12.62 6.08 2.10
C THR A 164 -11.99 5.64 3.42
N ALA A 165 -12.02 4.36 3.75
CA ALA A 165 -11.38 3.82 4.95
C ALA A 165 -9.85 4.01 4.89
N SER A 166 -9.23 3.77 3.73
CA SER A 166 -7.80 4.02 3.50
C SER A 166 -7.46 5.50 3.73
N PHE A 167 -8.17 6.46 3.13
CA PHE A 167 -7.95 7.88 3.39
C PHE A 167 -8.15 8.27 4.86
N ALA A 168 -9.17 7.72 5.52
CA ALA A 168 -9.38 7.97 6.94
C ALA A 168 -8.19 7.45 7.77
N SER A 169 -7.68 6.25 7.46
CA SER A 169 -6.50 5.68 8.13
C SER A 169 -5.25 6.52 7.87
N VAL A 170 -5.03 7.00 6.64
CA VAL A 170 -3.94 7.96 6.32
C VAL A 170 -4.07 9.22 7.17
N GLY A 171 -5.29 9.77 7.29
CA GLY A 171 -5.56 10.96 8.10
C GLY A 171 -5.22 10.74 9.58
N VAL A 172 -5.51 9.55 10.13
CA VAL A 172 -5.16 9.19 11.52
C VAL A 172 -3.65 9.06 11.67
N VAL A 173 -2.96 8.35 10.77
CA VAL A 173 -1.49 8.20 10.79
C VAL A 173 -0.82 9.57 10.70
N LEU A 174 -1.24 10.42 9.76
CA LEU A 174 -0.69 11.75 9.58
C LEU A 174 -0.99 12.66 10.79
N GLY A 175 -2.20 12.59 11.31
CA GLY A 175 -2.59 13.34 12.52
C GLY A 175 -1.77 12.92 13.73
N GLY A 176 -1.54 11.62 13.93
CA GLY A 176 -0.65 11.10 14.97
C GLY A 176 0.78 11.61 14.82
N PHE A 177 1.30 11.59 13.59
CA PHE A 177 2.63 12.11 13.29
C PHE A 177 2.76 13.61 13.59
N VAL A 178 1.79 14.42 13.17
CA VAL A 178 1.77 15.86 13.46
C VAL A 178 1.66 16.13 14.95
N LEU A 179 0.82 15.36 15.65
CA LEU A 179 0.66 15.50 17.10
C LEU A 179 1.97 15.20 17.83
N THR A 180 2.70 14.15 17.44
CA THR A 180 4.03 13.85 18.00
C THR A 180 5.02 14.98 17.75
N LEU A 181 4.94 15.65 16.59
CA LEU A 181 5.79 16.81 16.30
C LEU A 181 5.48 18.03 17.20
N LEU A 182 4.19 18.27 17.50
CA LEU A 182 3.74 19.43 18.26
C LEU A 182 3.91 19.25 19.76
N LEU A 183 3.69 18.06 20.30
CA LEU A 183 3.71 17.77 21.74
C LEU A 183 5.07 17.27 22.23
N GLY A 184 6.00 16.98 21.33
CA GLY A 184 7.33 16.46 21.64
C GLY A 184 7.34 14.96 22.01
N PRO A 185 8.55 14.36 22.12
CA PRO A 185 8.72 12.92 22.28
C PRO A 185 8.24 12.38 23.64
N ALA A 186 7.98 13.22 24.63
CA ALA A 186 7.51 12.80 25.95
C ALA A 186 6.06 12.25 25.94
N ASN A 187 5.29 12.51 24.89
CA ASN A 187 3.90 12.08 24.74
C ASN A 187 3.75 11.00 23.65
N GLN A 188 4.70 10.07 23.54
CA GLN A 188 4.73 8.98 22.53
C GLN A 188 3.66 7.89 22.74
N GLU A 189 2.48 8.22 23.27
CA GLU A 189 1.35 7.29 23.36
C GLU A 189 0.57 7.15 22.03
N VAL A 190 1.12 7.64 20.91
CA VAL A 190 0.45 7.48 19.61
C VAL A 190 0.72 6.07 19.08
N THR A 191 -0.31 5.25 19.02
CA THR A 191 -0.30 3.86 18.53
C THR A 191 -0.10 3.80 17.01
N LEU A 192 0.97 4.45 16.51
CA LEU A 192 1.23 4.64 15.08
C LEU A 192 1.35 3.30 14.35
N GLY A 193 1.98 2.33 15.01
CA GLY A 193 2.15 0.99 14.45
C GLY A 193 0.84 0.26 14.20
N LEU A 194 -0.12 0.36 15.11
CA LEU A 194 -1.45 -0.25 14.93
C LEU A 194 -2.19 0.38 13.74
N PHE A 195 -2.21 1.70 13.65
CA PHE A 195 -2.91 2.40 12.58
C PHE A 195 -2.25 2.17 11.21
N GLU A 196 -0.93 2.07 11.13
CA GLU A 196 -0.24 1.72 9.88
C GLU A 196 -0.58 0.28 9.42
N ARG A 197 -0.67 -0.67 10.34
CA ARG A 197 -1.09 -2.05 10.01
C ARG A 197 -2.54 -2.14 9.58
N LEU A 198 -3.43 -1.36 10.19
CA LEU A 198 -4.82 -1.24 9.74
C LEU A 198 -4.87 -0.64 8.32
N LEU A 199 -4.12 0.44 8.07
CA LEU A 199 -4.00 1.05 6.75
C LEU A 199 -3.48 0.03 5.73
N PHE A 200 -2.41 -0.68 6.02
CA PHE A 200 -1.86 -1.72 5.14
C PHE A 200 -2.89 -2.82 4.83
N THR A 201 -3.65 -3.26 5.84
CA THR A 201 -4.71 -4.27 5.67
C THR A 201 -5.83 -3.78 4.77
N VAL A 202 -6.26 -2.53 4.94
CA VAL A 202 -7.28 -1.89 4.09
C VAL A 202 -6.77 -1.75 2.66
N ASP A 203 -5.52 -1.32 2.46
CA ASP A 203 -4.91 -1.12 1.15
C ASP A 203 -4.71 -2.44 0.40
N VAL A 204 -4.27 -3.50 1.07
CA VAL A 204 -4.20 -4.85 0.50
C VAL A 204 -5.60 -5.34 0.10
N THR A 205 -6.61 -5.14 0.95
CA THR A 205 -7.99 -5.53 0.65
C THR A 205 -8.54 -4.74 -0.54
N LEU A 206 -8.19 -3.46 -0.65
CA LEU A 206 -8.54 -2.59 -1.77
C LEU A 206 -7.91 -3.11 -3.07
N LEU A 207 -6.61 -3.39 -3.08
CA LEU A 207 -5.89 -3.97 -4.22
C LEU A 207 -6.51 -5.29 -4.66
N LEU A 208 -6.74 -6.22 -3.72
CA LEU A 208 -7.38 -7.52 -4.01
C LEU A 208 -8.78 -7.35 -4.62
N THR A 209 -9.54 -6.34 -4.16
CA THR A 209 -10.86 -6.03 -4.72
C THR A 209 -10.75 -5.45 -6.13
N MET A 210 -9.73 -4.63 -6.40
CA MET A 210 -9.45 -4.07 -7.72
C MET A 210 -8.94 -5.13 -8.72
N VAL A 211 -8.22 -6.15 -8.27
CA VAL A 211 -7.72 -7.26 -9.12
C VAL A 211 -8.85 -8.20 -9.57
N ARG A 212 -9.91 -8.37 -8.78
CA ARG A 212 -10.97 -9.37 -9.07
C ARG A 212 -11.56 -9.33 -10.47
N PRO A 213 -11.82 -8.17 -11.11
CA PRO A 213 -12.34 -8.13 -12.48
C PRO A 213 -11.32 -8.53 -13.56
N LEU A 214 -10.03 -8.69 -13.19
CA LEU A 214 -8.95 -9.10 -14.10
C LEU A 214 -8.73 -10.64 -14.14
N ARG A 215 -9.60 -11.39 -13.48
CA ARG A 215 -9.53 -12.86 -13.44
C ARG A 215 -10.30 -13.50 -14.57
#